data_b16cf947328b5dfb10cf98d08de0da9f
#
_entry.id   b16cf947328b5dfb10cf98d08de0da9f
#
_cell.length_a   1.000
_cell.length_b   1.000
_cell.length_c   1.000
_cell.angle_alpha   90.00
_cell.angle_beta   90.00
_cell.angle_gamma   90.00
#
_symmetry.space_group_name_H-M   'P 1'
#
loop_
_entity.id
_entity.type
_entity.pdbx_description
1 polymer ?
#
loop_
_entity_poly.entity_id
_entity_poly.type
_entity_poly.pdbx_seq_one_letter_code
_entity_poly.pdbx_strand_id
1 'polypeptide(L)'
;MKYKLVVCDMDGTLLTSSHKISDHTANVIKKIEDNGVKFIIATGRPYLDARHYRDSLNLKSYLITSNGARAHDEENKPIVVENIPKELVKKLLSYNVGKDIHRNIYLDDKWIIEYEIEGLIEFHKESGYGFNIDDLNKYENEEAAKIFFLGKDEDIENLEENMEKKFQNKLSITVSSPFCLEFMKKGVNKAETLKKVLKLLNIKPEEVIAFGDSMNDYEMLSLVGKPFIMGNANQRLIDALPNVEVVGNNNEDGIGKKLIEIFNIIF
;
A
#
# COMPACT_ATOMS: atom_id res chain seq x y z
N MET A 1 -14.49 -15.65 -18.13
CA MET A 1 -14.81 -14.53 -17.25
C MET A 1 -14.18 -13.25 -17.80
N LYS A 2 -14.82 -12.08 -17.64
CA LYS A 2 -14.26 -10.80 -18.09
C LYS A 2 -13.04 -10.38 -17.26
N TYR A 3 -13.11 -10.57 -15.94
CA TYR A 3 -12.03 -10.20 -15.02
C TYR A 3 -11.26 -11.43 -14.57
N LYS A 4 -9.94 -11.33 -14.54
CA LYS A 4 -8.99 -12.41 -14.22
C LYS A 4 -8.22 -12.18 -12.94
N LEU A 5 -8.22 -10.92 -12.45
CA LEU A 5 -7.45 -10.51 -11.29
C LEU A 5 -8.22 -9.45 -10.50
N VAL A 6 -8.16 -9.59 -9.18
CA VAL A 6 -8.51 -8.54 -8.21
C VAL A 6 -7.23 -8.08 -7.54
N VAL A 7 -6.99 -6.77 -7.53
CA VAL A 7 -5.91 -6.15 -6.77
C VAL A 7 -6.53 -5.29 -5.67
N CYS A 8 -6.06 -5.45 -4.45
CA CYS A 8 -6.65 -4.81 -3.30
C CYS A 8 -5.58 -4.11 -2.47
N ASP A 9 -5.81 -2.84 -2.12
CA ASP A 9 -5.07 -2.24 -1.02
C ASP A 9 -5.44 -2.90 0.30
N MET A 10 -4.69 -2.65 1.34
CA MET A 10 -4.81 -3.36 2.60
C MET A 10 -5.45 -2.51 3.69
N ASP A 11 -4.80 -1.44 4.10
CA ASP A 11 -5.25 -0.60 5.20
C ASP A 11 -6.39 0.33 4.76
N GLY A 12 -7.51 0.34 5.48
CA GLY A 12 -8.69 1.09 5.07
C GLY A 12 -9.46 0.48 3.89
N THR A 13 -8.94 -0.60 3.31
CA THR A 13 -9.54 -1.28 2.16
C THR A 13 -9.87 -2.74 2.49
N LEU A 14 -8.89 -3.65 2.49
CA LEU A 14 -9.10 -5.08 2.80
C LEU A 14 -9.27 -5.32 4.31
N LEU A 15 -8.54 -4.57 5.13
CA LEU A 15 -8.58 -4.68 6.57
C LEU A 15 -9.68 -3.80 7.17
N THR A 16 -10.36 -4.33 8.17
CA THR A 16 -11.23 -3.56 9.06
C THR A 16 -10.40 -2.59 9.91
N SER A 17 -11.05 -1.67 10.63
CA SER A 17 -10.41 -0.78 11.61
C SER A 17 -9.72 -1.51 12.78
N SER A 18 -10.00 -2.80 12.97
CA SER A 18 -9.31 -3.68 13.91
C SER A 18 -8.14 -4.43 13.28
N HIS A 19 -7.69 -4.02 12.09
CA HIS A 19 -6.58 -4.59 11.33
C HIS A 19 -6.75 -6.09 11.00
N LYS A 20 -7.99 -6.54 10.77
CA LYS A 20 -8.31 -7.93 10.43
C LYS A 20 -9.06 -8.02 9.11
N ILE A 21 -8.88 -9.13 8.42
CA ILE A 21 -9.74 -9.50 7.28
C ILE A 21 -10.97 -10.17 7.86
N SER A 22 -12.17 -9.72 7.48
CA SER A 22 -13.41 -10.35 7.94
C SER A 22 -13.55 -11.76 7.34
N ASP A 23 -14.16 -12.67 8.10
CA ASP A 23 -14.45 -14.04 7.62
C ASP A 23 -15.30 -14.02 6.35
N HIS A 24 -16.23 -13.08 6.24
CA HIS A 24 -17.06 -12.94 5.06
C HIS A 24 -16.24 -12.61 3.82
N THR A 25 -15.41 -11.56 3.88
CA THR A 25 -14.55 -11.15 2.76
C THR A 25 -13.51 -12.23 2.43
N ALA A 26 -12.93 -12.90 3.45
CA ALA A 26 -11.98 -14.00 3.24
C ALA A 26 -12.64 -15.19 2.47
N ASN A 27 -13.87 -15.56 2.85
CA ASN A 27 -14.63 -16.62 2.16
C ASN A 27 -14.94 -16.24 0.70
N VAL A 28 -15.27 -14.97 0.43
CA VAL A 28 -15.51 -14.50 -0.94
C VAL A 28 -14.24 -14.56 -1.77
N ILE A 29 -13.12 -14.09 -1.22
CA ILE A 29 -11.80 -14.15 -1.91
C ILE A 29 -11.47 -15.59 -2.28
N LYS A 30 -11.62 -16.52 -1.34
CA LYS A 30 -11.40 -17.94 -1.61
C LYS A 30 -12.28 -18.45 -2.76
N LYS A 31 -13.57 -18.11 -2.77
CA LYS A 31 -14.48 -18.53 -3.85
C LYS A 31 -14.10 -17.97 -5.21
N ILE A 32 -13.66 -16.72 -5.31
CA ILE A 32 -13.22 -16.17 -6.61
C ILE A 32 -11.94 -16.87 -7.08
N GLU A 33 -11.02 -17.22 -6.18
CA GLU A 33 -9.81 -17.96 -6.52
C GLU A 33 -10.10 -19.39 -6.97
N ASP A 34 -11.02 -20.08 -6.28
CA ASP A 34 -11.49 -21.41 -6.69
C ASP A 34 -12.12 -21.38 -8.09
N ASN A 35 -12.64 -20.24 -8.52
CA ASN A 35 -13.16 -19.99 -9.88
C ASN A 35 -12.09 -19.44 -10.87
N GLY A 36 -10.81 -19.42 -10.48
CA GLY A 36 -9.69 -19.05 -11.34
C GLY A 36 -9.42 -17.55 -11.45
N VAL A 37 -10.03 -16.72 -10.61
CA VAL A 37 -9.71 -15.28 -10.50
C VAL A 37 -8.64 -15.09 -9.45
N LYS A 38 -7.48 -14.55 -9.85
CA LYS A 38 -6.37 -14.31 -8.92
C LYS A 38 -6.70 -13.13 -7.98
N PHE A 39 -6.11 -13.15 -6.77
CA PHE A 39 -6.21 -12.05 -5.82
C PHE A 39 -4.81 -11.59 -5.40
N ILE A 40 -4.51 -10.31 -5.49
CA ILE A 40 -3.22 -9.70 -5.14
C ILE A 40 -3.45 -8.58 -4.12
N ILE A 41 -2.63 -8.54 -3.07
CA ILE A 41 -2.55 -7.41 -2.16
C ILE A 41 -1.48 -6.42 -2.66
N ALA A 42 -1.82 -5.12 -2.69
CA ALA A 42 -0.92 -4.03 -3.06
C ALA A 42 -0.94 -2.95 -1.98
N THR A 43 0.10 -2.88 -1.13
CA THR A 43 0.08 -2.11 0.11
C THR A 43 1.31 -1.22 0.32
N GLY A 44 1.17 -0.19 1.15
CA GLY A 44 2.30 0.58 1.70
C GLY A 44 3.10 -0.13 2.78
N ARG A 45 2.57 -1.24 3.34
CA ARG A 45 3.25 -2.03 4.37
C ARG A 45 4.47 -2.77 3.82
N PRO A 46 5.47 -3.12 4.67
CA PRO A 46 6.61 -3.92 4.26
C PRO A 46 6.23 -5.38 4.01
N TYR A 47 7.10 -6.10 3.30
CA TYR A 47 6.83 -7.46 2.84
C TYR A 47 6.49 -8.45 3.97
N LEU A 48 7.28 -8.46 5.05
CA LEU A 48 7.08 -9.43 6.14
C LEU A 48 5.73 -9.23 6.85
N ASP A 49 5.27 -8.00 6.97
CA ASP A 49 3.98 -7.68 7.54
C ASP A 49 2.82 -8.06 6.60
N ALA A 50 2.86 -7.61 5.35
CA ALA A 50 1.82 -7.89 4.37
C ALA A 50 1.70 -9.40 4.03
N ARG A 51 2.83 -10.11 4.04
CA ARG A 51 2.87 -11.56 3.84
C ARG A 51 2.02 -12.32 4.85
N HIS A 52 2.00 -11.90 6.12
CA HIS A 52 1.16 -12.51 7.15
C HIS A 52 -0.31 -12.55 6.71
N TYR A 53 -0.84 -11.46 6.19
CA TYR A 53 -2.23 -11.38 5.73
C TYR A 53 -2.50 -12.20 4.47
N ARG A 54 -1.59 -12.21 3.50
CA ARG A 54 -1.69 -13.09 2.33
C ARG A 54 -1.72 -14.57 2.75
N ASP A 55 -0.82 -14.96 3.62
CA ASP A 55 -0.67 -16.34 4.08
C ASP A 55 -1.88 -16.76 4.95
N SER A 56 -2.50 -15.84 5.73
CA SER A 56 -3.73 -16.11 6.49
C SER A 56 -4.93 -16.43 5.59
N LEU A 57 -4.96 -15.89 4.39
CA LEU A 57 -5.95 -16.20 3.36
C LEU A 57 -5.61 -17.50 2.58
N ASN A 58 -4.49 -18.16 2.88
CA ASN A 58 -3.94 -19.28 2.10
C ASN A 58 -3.73 -18.95 0.60
N LEU A 59 -3.46 -17.71 0.29
CA LEU A 59 -3.24 -17.27 -1.09
C LEU A 59 -1.84 -17.63 -1.58
N LYS A 60 -1.77 -18.30 -2.74
CA LYS A 60 -0.55 -18.43 -3.53
C LYS A 60 -0.55 -17.37 -4.62
N SER A 61 -0.21 -16.15 -4.25
CA SER A 61 -0.31 -14.99 -5.13
C SER A 61 0.87 -14.05 -4.98
N TYR A 62 1.05 -13.22 -5.99
CA TYR A 62 1.98 -12.09 -5.93
C TYR A 62 1.59 -11.14 -4.81
N LEU A 63 2.59 -10.42 -4.30
CA LEU A 63 2.41 -9.42 -3.25
C LEU A 63 3.18 -8.17 -3.64
N ILE A 64 2.50 -7.02 -3.69
CA ILE A 64 3.10 -5.71 -3.95
C ILE A 64 3.16 -4.96 -2.62
N THR A 65 4.35 -4.52 -2.20
CA THR A 65 4.57 -3.93 -0.87
C THR A 65 5.41 -2.67 -0.95
N SER A 66 5.47 -1.91 0.14
CA SER A 66 6.17 -0.64 0.23
C SER A 66 5.81 0.31 -0.93
N ASN A 67 4.50 0.43 -1.24
CA ASN A 67 3.94 1.19 -2.35
C ASN A 67 4.53 0.82 -3.73
N GLY A 68 4.90 -0.44 -3.93
CA GLY A 68 5.49 -0.90 -5.18
C GLY A 68 7.02 -0.90 -5.19
N ALA A 69 7.70 -0.48 -4.13
CA ALA A 69 9.15 -0.61 -4.03
C ALA A 69 9.60 -2.07 -3.97
N ARG A 70 8.70 -2.96 -3.59
CA ARG A 70 8.89 -4.41 -3.59
C ARG A 70 7.73 -5.12 -4.25
N ALA A 71 8.04 -6.20 -4.96
CA ALA A 71 7.05 -7.22 -5.31
C ALA A 71 7.68 -8.61 -5.17
N HIS A 72 6.88 -9.57 -4.72
CA HIS A 72 7.26 -10.95 -4.56
C HIS A 72 6.28 -11.85 -5.33
N ASP A 73 6.79 -12.94 -5.86
CA ASP A 73 5.96 -13.95 -6.54
C ASP A 73 5.27 -14.92 -5.56
N GLU A 74 4.57 -15.88 -6.10
CA GLU A 74 3.84 -16.93 -5.36
C GLU A 74 4.77 -17.81 -4.49
N GLU A 75 6.07 -17.87 -4.82
CA GLU A 75 7.10 -18.61 -4.11
C GLU A 75 7.91 -17.74 -3.13
N ASN A 76 7.47 -16.50 -2.91
CA ASN A 76 8.14 -15.50 -2.05
C ASN A 76 9.48 -14.98 -2.61
N LYS A 77 9.75 -15.18 -3.89
CA LYS A 77 10.95 -14.66 -4.52
C LYS A 77 10.74 -13.19 -4.90
N PRO A 78 11.68 -12.29 -4.58
CA PRO A 78 11.58 -10.90 -4.99
C PRO A 78 11.71 -10.79 -6.52
N ILE A 79 10.74 -10.14 -7.15
CA ILE A 79 10.70 -9.87 -8.60
C ILE A 79 10.85 -8.39 -8.91
N VAL A 80 10.59 -7.52 -7.93
CA VAL A 80 10.85 -6.09 -7.99
C VAL A 80 11.53 -5.65 -6.70
N VAL A 81 12.68 -4.99 -6.85
CA VAL A 81 13.46 -4.37 -5.78
C VAL A 81 13.88 -2.99 -6.27
N GLU A 82 13.23 -1.96 -5.75
CA GLU A 82 13.47 -0.56 -6.09
C GLU A 82 13.80 0.20 -4.82
N ASN A 83 14.93 0.91 -4.80
CA ASN A 83 15.40 1.62 -3.62
C ASN A 83 15.57 3.10 -3.91
N ILE A 84 15.27 3.93 -2.92
CA ILE A 84 15.70 5.33 -2.86
C ILE A 84 17.22 5.33 -2.81
N PRO A 85 17.91 6.04 -3.75
CA PRO A 85 19.36 6.14 -3.71
C PRO A 85 19.86 6.81 -2.42
N LYS A 86 21.00 6.37 -1.91
CA LYS A 86 21.60 6.86 -0.65
C LYS A 86 21.76 8.38 -0.58
N GLU A 87 22.04 9.03 -1.71
CA GLU A 87 22.17 10.50 -1.75
C GLU A 87 20.84 11.22 -1.47
N LEU A 88 19.71 10.57 -1.78
CA LEU A 88 18.37 11.07 -1.49
C LEU A 88 17.92 10.67 -0.09
N VAL A 89 18.29 9.47 0.37
CA VAL A 89 18.09 9.05 1.78
C VAL A 89 18.76 10.06 2.71
N LYS A 90 20.03 10.37 2.47
CA LYS A 90 20.77 11.39 3.24
C LYS A 90 20.04 12.72 3.28
N LYS A 91 19.55 13.21 2.13
CA LYS A 91 18.85 14.50 2.03
C LYS A 91 17.50 14.50 2.74
N LEU A 92 16.79 13.36 2.74
CA LEU A 92 15.52 13.21 3.46
C LEU A 92 15.75 13.16 4.97
N LEU A 93 16.69 12.34 5.44
CA LEU A 93 16.99 12.19 6.86
C LEU A 93 17.60 13.48 7.47
N SER A 94 18.39 14.24 6.71
CA SER A 94 18.94 15.52 7.16
C SER A 94 17.99 16.72 7.00
N TYR A 95 16.79 16.51 6.42
CA TYR A 95 15.83 17.60 6.28
C TYR A 95 15.22 17.98 7.62
N ASN A 96 15.21 19.27 7.93
CA ASN A 96 14.58 19.75 9.15
C ASN A 96 13.05 19.76 8.99
N VAL A 97 12.40 18.73 9.52
CA VAL A 97 10.93 18.55 9.46
C VAL A 97 10.19 19.14 10.67
N GLY A 98 10.92 19.69 11.66
CA GLY A 98 10.33 20.11 12.93
C GLY A 98 10.30 18.98 13.96
N LYS A 99 9.90 19.33 15.20
CA LYS A 99 9.95 18.39 16.34
C LYS A 99 8.75 17.45 16.40
N ASP A 100 7.66 17.83 15.75
CA ASP A 100 6.38 17.13 15.82
C ASP A 100 6.20 16.12 14.67
N ILE A 101 7.22 15.99 13.81
CA ILE A 101 7.27 15.01 12.73
C ILE A 101 8.18 13.84 13.11
N HIS A 102 7.58 12.66 13.17
CA HIS A 102 8.27 11.41 13.44
C HIS A 102 8.79 10.78 12.14
N ARG A 103 10.09 10.48 12.08
CA ARG A 103 10.74 9.93 10.90
C ARG A 103 10.90 8.42 10.98
N ASN A 104 10.64 7.76 9.87
CA ASN A 104 10.69 6.31 9.72
C ASN A 104 11.42 5.92 8.45
N ILE A 105 12.17 4.82 8.48
CA ILE A 105 12.83 4.23 7.32
C ILE A 105 12.56 2.73 7.24
N TYR A 106 12.11 2.26 6.07
CA TYR A 106 12.06 0.86 5.70
C TYR A 106 13.28 0.51 4.86
N LEU A 107 14.13 -0.35 5.41
CA LEU A 107 15.14 -1.10 4.68
C LEU A 107 14.52 -2.42 4.18
N ASP A 108 15.31 -3.36 3.66
CA ASP A 108 14.76 -4.61 3.13
C ASP A 108 14.01 -5.43 4.19
N ASP A 109 14.63 -5.60 5.35
CA ASP A 109 14.17 -6.46 6.43
C ASP A 109 13.94 -5.72 7.76
N LYS A 110 14.13 -4.39 7.78
CA LYS A 110 14.11 -3.60 9.01
C LYS A 110 13.26 -2.36 8.86
N TRP A 111 12.52 -2.09 9.90
CA TRP A 111 11.89 -0.82 10.15
C TRP A 111 12.63 -0.10 11.27
N ILE A 112 13.19 1.06 10.99
CA ILE A 112 13.96 1.86 11.93
C ILE A 112 13.21 3.15 12.23
N ILE A 113 13.14 3.50 13.49
CA ILE A 113 12.53 4.72 14.01
C ILE A 113 13.46 5.41 15.01
N GLU A 114 13.27 6.71 15.23
CA GLU A 114 14.10 7.45 16.20
C GLU A 114 13.67 7.21 17.65
N TYR A 115 12.38 7.10 17.89
CA TYR A 115 11.76 6.85 19.19
C TYR A 115 10.38 6.25 19.01
N GLU A 116 9.89 5.55 20.02
CA GLU A 116 8.55 4.97 19.98
C GLU A 116 7.47 6.04 20.18
N ILE A 117 6.40 5.95 19.39
CA ILE A 117 5.17 6.74 19.56
C ILE A 117 3.98 5.82 19.83
N GLU A 118 3.04 6.29 20.64
CA GLU A 118 1.83 5.55 21.00
C GLU A 118 1.05 5.13 19.73
N GLY A 119 0.57 3.91 19.73
CA GLY A 119 -0.24 3.34 18.62
C GLY A 119 0.58 2.78 17.45
N LEU A 120 1.88 3.06 17.35
CA LEU A 120 2.68 2.63 16.20
C LEU A 120 2.78 1.10 16.09
N ILE A 121 2.95 0.41 17.22
CA ILE A 121 3.04 -1.05 17.22
C ILE A 121 1.69 -1.74 17.03
N GLU A 122 0.60 -1.09 17.45
CA GLU A 122 -0.76 -1.64 17.30
C GLU A 122 -1.13 -1.87 15.83
N PHE A 123 -0.61 -1.02 14.95
CA PHE A 123 -0.82 -1.10 13.52
C PHE A 123 -0.27 -2.40 12.90
N HIS A 124 0.76 -2.99 13.50
CA HIS A 124 1.43 -4.22 13.05
C HIS A 124 1.24 -5.40 14.02
N LYS A 125 0.32 -5.29 14.97
CA LYS A 125 0.11 -6.27 16.05
C LYS A 125 -0.24 -7.67 15.55
N GLU A 126 -1.09 -7.76 14.54
CA GLU A 126 -1.56 -9.05 14.00
C GLU A 126 -0.41 -9.84 13.33
N SER A 127 0.48 -9.15 12.64
CA SER A 127 1.64 -9.78 11.98
C SER A 127 2.83 -10.00 12.91
N GLY A 128 2.88 -9.26 14.02
CA GLY A 128 4.05 -9.22 14.91
C GLY A 128 5.26 -8.50 14.30
N TYR A 129 5.08 -7.78 13.18
CA TYR A 129 6.16 -7.00 12.58
C TYR A 129 6.46 -5.77 13.43
N GLY A 130 7.70 -5.66 13.88
CA GLY A 130 8.14 -4.60 14.79
C GLY A 130 9.19 -3.69 14.16
N PHE A 131 9.54 -2.66 14.92
CA PHE A 131 10.58 -1.69 14.60
C PHE A 131 11.82 -1.84 15.47
N ASN A 132 12.90 -1.23 15.04
CA ASN A 132 14.12 -1.03 15.83
C ASN A 132 14.26 0.47 16.10
N ILE A 133 14.54 0.82 17.35
CA ILE A 133 14.85 2.21 17.72
C ILE A 133 16.33 2.43 17.54
N ASP A 134 16.72 3.38 16.69
CA ASP A 134 18.12 3.75 16.45
C ASP A 134 18.23 5.18 15.93
N ASP A 135 19.43 5.73 15.95
CA ASP A 135 19.74 7.01 15.32
C ASP A 135 19.70 6.87 13.79
N LEU A 136 18.70 7.50 13.16
CA LEU A 136 18.50 7.45 11.71
C LEU A 136 19.69 7.99 10.90
N ASN A 137 20.54 8.85 11.49
CA ASN A 137 21.72 9.36 10.80
C ASN A 137 22.74 8.24 10.47
N LYS A 138 22.72 7.13 11.18
CA LYS A 138 23.56 5.96 10.85
C LYS A 138 23.21 5.34 9.48
N TYR A 139 21.99 5.59 9.00
CA TYR A 139 21.45 5.02 7.75
C TYR A 139 21.52 5.99 6.56
N GLU A 140 22.12 7.17 6.72
CA GLU A 140 22.20 8.18 5.66
C GLU A 140 22.97 7.73 4.40
N ASN A 141 23.79 6.68 4.52
CA ASN A 141 24.56 6.10 3.41
C ASN A 141 24.01 4.76 2.93
N GLU A 142 22.83 4.35 3.44
CA GLU A 142 22.12 3.17 2.98
C GLU A 142 21.08 3.54 1.91
N GLU A 143 20.69 2.55 1.12
CA GLU A 143 19.51 2.65 0.26
C GLU A 143 18.28 2.23 1.05
N ALA A 144 17.12 2.83 0.78
CA ALA A 144 15.89 2.52 1.47
C ALA A 144 14.77 2.11 0.51
N ALA A 145 13.97 1.12 0.89
CA ALA A 145 12.74 0.78 0.16
C ALA A 145 11.73 1.92 0.23
N LYS A 146 11.57 2.51 1.41
CA LYS A 146 10.65 3.61 1.69
C LYS A 146 11.14 4.42 2.89
N ILE A 147 10.94 5.74 2.83
CA ILE A 147 11.00 6.63 3.99
C ILE A 147 9.61 7.22 4.17
N PHE A 148 9.16 7.39 5.41
CA PHE A 148 7.89 8.05 5.67
C PHE A 148 7.95 8.87 6.95
N PHE A 149 7.15 9.92 6.97
CA PHE A 149 7.05 10.86 8.06
C PHE A 149 5.62 10.86 8.59
N LEU A 150 5.50 10.78 9.92
CA LEU A 150 4.24 10.82 10.63
C LEU A 150 4.13 12.13 11.41
N GLY A 151 2.96 12.73 11.38
CA GLY A 151 2.69 13.98 12.09
C GLY A 151 1.20 14.29 12.14
N LYS A 152 0.83 15.46 12.62
CA LYS A 152 -0.56 15.93 12.53
C LYS A 152 -0.90 16.30 11.09
N ASP A 153 -2.18 16.22 10.72
CA ASP A 153 -2.66 16.46 9.37
C ASP A 153 -2.14 17.79 8.79
N GLU A 154 -2.26 18.89 9.54
CA GLU A 154 -1.80 20.22 9.10
C GLU A 154 -0.27 20.27 8.86
N ASP A 155 0.51 19.58 9.69
CA ASP A 155 1.97 19.52 9.56
C ASP A 155 2.37 18.68 8.35
N ILE A 156 1.65 17.60 8.08
CA ILE A 156 1.86 16.73 6.91
C ILE A 156 1.49 17.44 5.62
N GLU A 157 0.38 18.18 5.57
CA GLU A 157 -0.01 18.99 4.39
C GLU A 157 1.07 20.04 4.05
N ASN A 158 1.52 20.79 5.05
CA ASN A 158 2.61 21.77 4.87
C ASN A 158 3.91 21.12 4.42
N LEU A 159 4.20 19.94 4.97
CA LEU A 159 5.41 19.19 4.63
C LEU A 159 5.33 18.63 3.20
N GLU A 160 4.17 18.11 2.79
CA GLU A 160 3.91 17.63 1.43
C GLU A 160 4.26 18.70 0.39
N GLU A 161 3.72 19.92 0.54
CA GLU A 161 4.01 21.03 -0.39
C GLU A 161 5.50 21.36 -0.48
N ASN A 162 6.18 21.38 0.65
CA ASN A 162 7.62 21.70 0.71
C ASN A 162 8.46 20.58 0.07
N MET A 163 8.11 19.33 0.34
CA MET A 163 8.81 18.17 -0.20
C MET A 163 8.54 18.01 -1.69
N GLU A 164 7.31 18.24 -2.16
CA GLU A 164 6.96 18.27 -3.57
C GLU A 164 7.84 19.30 -4.31
N LYS A 165 7.90 20.54 -3.86
CA LYS A 165 8.74 21.60 -4.47
C LYS A 165 10.22 21.20 -4.53
N LYS A 166 10.72 20.49 -3.51
CA LYS A 166 12.14 20.14 -3.38
C LYS A 166 12.53 18.85 -4.10
N PHE A 167 11.66 17.86 -4.13
CA PHE A 167 11.98 16.49 -4.54
C PHE A 167 11.09 15.93 -5.68
N GLN A 168 10.05 16.65 -6.18
CA GLN A 168 9.08 16.15 -7.16
C GLN A 168 9.69 15.43 -8.38
N ASN A 169 10.86 15.84 -8.83
CA ASN A 169 11.54 15.24 -9.97
C ASN A 169 12.59 14.18 -9.56
N LYS A 170 12.69 13.84 -8.29
CA LYS A 170 13.71 12.95 -7.73
C LYS A 170 13.12 11.77 -6.97
N LEU A 171 11.94 11.95 -6.41
CA LEU A 171 11.22 10.95 -5.62
C LEU A 171 9.78 10.81 -6.11
N SER A 172 9.16 9.68 -5.84
CA SER A 172 7.72 9.54 -5.78
C SER A 172 7.28 9.88 -4.36
N ILE A 173 6.34 10.81 -4.24
CA ILE A 173 5.84 11.33 -2.97
C ILE A 173 4.33 11.06 -2.95
N THR A 174 3.79 10.60 -1.84
CA THR A 174 2.35 10.32 -1.69
C THR A 174 1.92 10.44 -0.24
N VAL A 175 0.67 10.75 -0.03
CA VAL A 175 0.00 10.72 1.28
C VAL A 175 -0.85 9.45 1.35
N SER A 176 -0.49 8.52 2.23
CA SER A 176 -1.23 7.26 2.42
C SER A 176 -2.31 7.37 3.50
N SER A 177 -2.21 8.38 4.36
CA SER A 177 -3.22 8.80 5.32
C SER A 177 -2.99 10.26 5.67
N PRO A 178 -3.96 11.02 6.22
CA PRO A 178 -3.79 12.43 6.53
C PRO A 178 -2.55 12.74 7.38
N PHE A 179 -2.11 11.78 8.19
CA PHE A 179 -0.97 11.90 9.11
C PHE A 179 0.31 11.24 8.60
N CYS A 180 0.38 10.77 7.33
CA CYS A 180 1.52 10.01 6.81
C CYS A 180 1.93 10.44 5.40
N LEU A 181 3.14 10.99 5.28
CA LEU A 181 3.78 11.35 4.02
C LEU A 181 4.89 10.34 3.68
N GLU A 182 4.83 9.75 2.50
CA GLU A 182 5.69 8.64 2.09
C GLU A 182 6.55 8.98 0.87
N PHE A 183 7.78 8.49 0.89
CA PHE A 183 8.78 8.72 -0.15
C PHE A 183 9.29 7.39 -0.69
N MET A 184 9.25 7.22 -2.01
CA MET A 184 9.83 6.10 -2.74
C MET A 184 10.77 6.61 -3.83
N LYS A 185 11.53 5.72 -4.42
CA LYS A 185 12.30 6.02 -5.63
C LYS A 185 11.39 6.61 -6.71
N LYS A 186 11.90 7.58 -7.47
CA LYS A 186 11.16 8.20 -8.58
C LYS A 186 10.59 7.16 -9.54
N GLY A 187 9.31 7.31 -9.84
CA GLY A 187 8.56 6.42 -10.72
C GLY A 187 8.08 5.14 -10.06
N VAL A 188 8.35 4.93 -8.77
CA VAL A 188 7.82 3.80 -8.00
C VAL A 188 6.47 4.19 -7.40
N ASN A 189 5.45 3.42 -7.71
CA ASN A 189 4.11 3.43 -7.12
C ASN A 189 3.44 2.05 -7.33
N LYS A 190 2.29 1.82 -6.73
CA LYS A 190 1.56 0.55 -6.83
C LYS A 190 1.25 0.17 -8.30
N ALA A 191 0.90 1.15 -9.14
CA ALA A 191 0.55 0.90 -10.54
C ALA A 191 1.73 0.46 -11.40
N GLU A 192 2.88 1.12 -11.28
CA GLU A 192 4.06 0.76 -12.08
C GLU A 192 4.55 -0.65 -11.76
N THR A 193 4.46 -1.05 -10.49
CA THR A 193 4.80 -2.42 -10.09
C THR A 193 3.71 -3.41 -10.49
N LEU A 194 2.44 -3.03 -10.40
CA LEU A 194 1.34 -3.85 -10.92
C LEU A 194 1.49 -4.12 -12.42
N LYS A 195 1.87 -3.14 -13.23
CA LYS A 195 2.15 -3.35 -14.67
C LYS A 195 3.20 -4.46 -14.91
N LYS A 196 4.26 -4.49 -14.08
CA LYS A 196 5.29 -5.55 -14.17
C LYS A 196 4.71 -6.93 -13.83
N VAL A 197 3.90 -7.02 -12.76
CA VAL A 197 3.21 -8.25 -12.36
C VAL A 197 2.20 -8.70 -13.43
N LEU A 198 1.39 -7.79 -13.97
CA LEU A 198 0.41 -8.09 -15.02
C LEU A 198 1.09 -8.68 -16.27
N LYS A 199 2.25 -8.13 -16.64
CA LYS A 199 3.04 -8.67 -17.76
C LYS A 199 3.50 -10.10 -17.50
N LEU A 200 3.95 -10.43 -16.29
CA LEU A 200 4.33 -11.79 -15.91
C LEU A 200 3.14 -12.75 -15.94
N LEU A 201 1.98 -12.30 -15.51
CA LEU A 201 0.73 -13.08 -15.50
C LEU A 201 0.04 -13.15 -16.86
N ASN A 202 0.49 -12.41 -17.87
CA ASN A 202 -0.18 -12.24 -19.16
C ASN A 202 -1.66 -11.78 -19.02
N ILE A 203 -1.89 -10.84 -18.11
CA ILE A 203 -3.20 -10.21 -17.84
C ILE A 203 -3.15 -8.75 -18.29
N LYS A 204 -4.19 -8.30 -18.99
CA LYS A 204 -4.32 -6.90 -19.41
C LYS A 204 -4.96 -6.06 -18.30
N PRO A 205 -4.63 -4.76 -18.19
CA PRO A 205 -5.26 -3.87 -17.21
C PRO A 205 -6.79 -3.88 -17.26
N GLU A 206 -7.39 -4.01 -18.45
CA GLU A 206 -8.85 -4.06 -18.67
C GLU A 206 -9.51 -5.31 -18.04
N GLU A 207 -8.71 -6.33 -17.72
CA GLU A 207 -9.16 -7.58 -17.11
C GLU A 207 -8.98 -7.57 -15.57
N VAL A 208 -8.64 -6.41 -14.99
CA VAL A 208 -8.33 -6.23 -13.56
C VAL A 208 -9.40 -5.40 -12.87
N ILE A 209 -9.78 -5.85 -11.67
CA ILE A 209 -10.53 -5.08 -10.69
C ILE A 209 -9.55 -4.56 -9.65
N ALA A 210 -9.70 -3.32 -9.18
CA ALA A 210 -8.91 -2.79 -8.07
C ALA A 210 -9.78 -2.09 -7.03
N PHE A 211 -9.37 -2.19 -5.76
CA PHE A 211 -9.96 -1.49 -4.62
C PHE A 211 -8.89 -0.68 -3.90
N GLY A 212 -9.25 0.54 -3.46
CA GLY A 212 -8.37 1.41 -2.71
C GLY A 212 -9.14 2.52 -1.99
N ASP A 213 -8.47 3.23 -1.07
CA ASP A 213 -9.10 4.26 -0.25
C ASP A 213 -8.27 5.54 -0.10
N SER A 214 -6.98 5.54 -0.47
CA SER A 214 -6.07 6.66 -0.24
C SER A 214 -5.29 7.08 -1.50
N MET A 215 -4.61 8.23 -1.44
CA MET A 215 -3.92 8.80 -2.61
C MET A 215 -2.81 7.90 -3.17
N ASN A 216 -2.21 7.02 -2.37
CA ASN A 216 -1.25 6.02 -2.85
C ASN A 216 -1.88 4.93 -3.74
N ASP A 217 -3.22 4.90 -3.87
CA ASP A 217 -3.97 4.01 -4.77
C ASP A 217 -4.34 4.69 -6.09
N TYR A 218 -4.20 6.02 -6.17
CA TYR A 218 -4.68 6.81 -7.31
C TYR A 218 -4.23 6.25 -8.66
N GLU A 219 -2.94 6.00 -8.83
CA GLU A 219 -2.41 5.49 -10.09
C GLU A 219 -2.85 4.05 -10.35
N MET A 220 -3.00 3.22 -9.32
CA MET A 220 -3.48 1.85 -9.44
C MET A 220 -4.94 1.82 -9.89
N LEU A 221 -5.80 2.61 -9.27
CA LEU A 221 -7.20 2.74 -9.65
C LEU A 221 -7.37 3.35 -11.04
N SER A 222 -6.50 4.29 -11.42
CA SER A 222 -6.49 4.89 -12.76
C SER A 222 -6.02 3.93 -13.87
N LEU A 223 -5.27 2.88 -13.51
CA LEU A 223 -4.69 1.93 -14.46
C LEU A 223 -5.69 0.85 -14.90
N VAL A 224 -6.51 0.37 -13.99
CA VAL A 224 -7.27 -0.88 -14.17
C VAL A 224 -8.61 -0.66 -14.89
N GLY A 225 -9.14 -1.74 -15.47
CA GLY A 225 -10.41 -1.68 -16.22
C GLY A 225 -11.65 -1.53 -15.33
N LYS A 226 -11.58 -1.91 -14.05
CA LYS A 226 -12.70 -1.75 -13.11
C LYS A 226 -12.20 -1.34 -11.73
N PRO A 227 -11.99 -0.03 -11.52
CA PRO A 227 -11.63 0.51 -10.22
C PRO A 227 -12.85 0.68 -9.31
N PHE A 228 -12.61 0.60 -7.99
CA PHE A 228 -13.54 0.92 -6.92
C PHE A 228 -12.87 1.71 -5.81
N ILE A 229 -13.54 2.72 -5.30
CA ILE A 229 -13.14 3.49 -4.14
C ILE A 229 -13.95 3.00 -2.94
N MET A 230 -13.29 2.82 -1.78
CA MET A 230 -13.98 2.41 -0.56
C MET A 230 -14.85 3.55 0.00
N GLY A 231 -15.95 3.20 0.68
CA GLY A 231 -16.87 4.18 1.28
C GLY A 231 -16.26 5.01 2.42
N ASN A 232 -15.15 4.56 3.00
CA ASN A 232 -14.35 5.28 4.00
C ASN A 232 -13.14 6.01 3.40
N ALA A 233 -13.05 6.12 2.07
CA ALA A 233 -11.88 6.68 1.39
C ALA A 233 -11.66 8.16 1.72
N ASN A 234 -10.39 8.58 1.57
CA ASN A 234 -10.00 9.97 1.68
C ASN A 234 -10.71 10.82 0.59
N GLN A 235 -11.24 11.98 0.97
CA GLN A 235 -11.96 12.88 0.07
C GLN A 235 -11.10 13.31 -1.12
N ARG A 236 -9.78 13.50 -0.94
CA ARG A 236 -8.84 13.83 -2.04
C ARG A 236 -8.85 12.77 -3.15
N LEU A 237 -8.96 11.48 -2.79
CA LEU A 237 -9.04 10.40 -3.78
C LEU A 237 -10.37 10.41 -4.51
N ILE A 238 -11.48 10.62 -3.79
CA ILE A 238 -12.82 10.71 -4.38
C ILE A 238 -12.88 11.87 -5.39
N ASP A 239 -12.37 13.03 -5.01
CA ASP A 239 -12.32 14.22 -5.87
C ASP A 239 -11.41 14.05 -7.09
N ALA A 240 -10.31 13.31 -6.92
CA ALA A 240 -9.37 13.02 -8.01
C ALA A 240 -9.91 11.98 -9.02
N LEU A 241 -10.86 11.12 -8.60
CA LEU A 241 -11.45 10.05 -9.41
C LEU A 241 -12.99 10.13 -9.42
N PRO A 242 -13.61 11.24 -9.86
CA PRO A 242 -15.04 11.50 -9.70
C PRO A 242 -15.95 10.54 -10.47
N ASN A 243 -15.43 9.79 -11.42
CA ASN A 243 -16.19 8.81 -12.22
C ASN A 243 -16.02 7.37 -11.73
N VAL A 244 -15.24 7.14 -10.66
CA VAL A 244 -15.04 5.81 -10.08
C VAL A 244 -16.16 5.53 -9.08
N GLU A 245 -16.72 4.33 -9.14
CA GLU A 245 -17.77 3.90 -8.25
C GLU A 245 -17.27 3.78 -6.81
N VAL A 246 -17.98 4.40 -5.87
CA VAL A 246 -17.74 4.25 -4.43
C VAL A 246 -18.56 3.06 -3.92
N VAL A 247 -17.88 2.11 -3.28
CA VAL A 247 -18.50 0.90 -2.70
C VAL A 247 -18.72 1.03 -1.20
N GLY A 248 -19.10 -0.06 -0.53
CA GLY A 248 -19.28 -0.08 0.91
C GLY A 248 -18.01 0.18 1.70
N ASN A 249 -18.17 0.44 3.00
CA ASN A 249 -17.08 0.69 3.95
C ASN A 249 -16.28 -0.61 4.23
N ASN A 250 -15.00 -0.49 4.57
CA ASN A 250 -14.14 -1.63 4.90
C ASN A 250 -14.65 -2.41 6.14
N ASN A 251 -15.29 -1.73 7.10
CA ASN A 251 -15.89 -2.37 8.28
C ASN A 251 -17.23 -3.08 7.99
N GLU A 252 -17.76 -2.95 6.79
CA GLU A 252 -19.06 -3.46 6.37
C GLU A 252 -18.97 -4.48 5.23
N ASP A 253 -17.81 -5.12 5.07
CA ASP A 253 -17.52 -6.07 3.99
C ASP A 253 -17.70 -5.49 2.58
N GLY A 254 -17.37 -4.22 2.40
CA GLY A 254 -17.59 -3.52 1.12
C GLY A 254 -16.99 -4.25 -0.08
N ILE A 255 -15.78 -4.81 0.06
CA ILE A 255 -15.13 -5.63 -0.97
C ILE A 255 -15.90 -6.93 -1.21
N GLY A 256 -16.15 -7.69 -0.15
CA GLY A 256 -16.84 -8.97 -0.25
C GLY A 256 -18.19 -8.84 -0.95
N LYS A 257 -19.02 -7.89 -0.53
CA LYS A 257 -20.32 -7.60 -1.13
C LYS A 257 -20.21 -7.24 -2.61
N LYS A 258 -19.24 -6.38 -2.98
CA LYS A 258 -19.03 -5.98 -4.39
C LYS A 258 -18.53 -7.14 -5.25
N LEU A 259 -17.64 -7.99 -4.75
CA LEU A 259 -17.15 -9.16 -5.46
C LEU A 259 -18.27 -10.20 -5.68
N ILE A 260 -19.17 -10.39 -4.70
CA ILE A 260 -20.37 -11.24 -4.85
C ILE A 260 -21.23 -10.74 -6.02
N GLU A 261 -21.50 -9.44 -6.07
CA GLU A 261 -22.27 -8.81 -7.16
C GLU A 261 -21.61 -9.04 -8.53
N ILE A 262 -20.31 -8.79 -8.66
CA ILE A 262 -19.58 -8.85 -9.93
C ILE A 262 -19.48 -10.30 -10.44
N PHE A 263 -19.21 -11.24 -9.57
CA PHE A 263 -18.98 -12.65 -9.93
C PHE A 263 -20.20 -13.55 -9.77
N ASN A 264 -21.36 -13.00 -9.36
CA ASN A 264 -22.60 -13.73 -9.10
C ASN A 264 -22.38 -14.94 -8.17
N ILE A 265 -21.66 -14.71 -7.06
CA ILE A 265 -21.33 -15.77 -6.10
C ILE A 265 -22.57 -16.13 -5.28
N ILE A 266 -22.90 -17.43 -5.24
CA ILE A 266 -23.96 -17.97 -4.40
C ILE A 266 -23.33 -18.69 -3.21
N PHE A 267 -23.81 -18.41 -1.99
CA PHE A 267 -23.40 -19.05 -0.74
C PHE A 267 -24.35 -20.14 -0.31
#